data_a5b44c71fe5f888addec256d1f3a49b3
#
_entry.id   a5b44c71fe5f888addec256d1f3a49b3
#
_cell.length_a   1.000
_cell.length_b   1.000
_cell.length_c   1.000
_cell.angle_alpha   90.00
_cell.angle_beta   90.00
_cell.angle_gamma   90.00
#
_symmetry.space_group_name_H-M   'P 1'
#
loop_
_entity.id
_entity.type
_entity.pdbx_description
1 polymer ?
#
loop_
_entity_poly.entity_id
_entity_poly.type
_entity_poly.pdbx_seq_one_letter_code
_entity_poly.pdbx_strand_id
1 'polypeptide(L)'
;MEMILQMVLLALGFLMLVKGADWFVDGASGIAERFGIPQLVVGLTIVAMGTSMPEAAVSINSALKGNAGITIGNIVGSNILNILIILGITAVITTVAVQKSTIWIEIPYMLVITVLLLVLGKSGNQITFSEGVILWMAFLLYLGYLFYCAKKNKEEVVAEEAKPMWKLLLATVLGLLLVVWGSDVTVDAATAIARVLGISERVIGLTVVALGTSLPELFTSVSAARKGKADIAIGNVVGSNIFNILFVVGTAALIVPVEFLPGFGVDTVIALGAGLLLWVCTWRKRALTRPAGIVMLISYLAYFIYLM
;
A
#
# COMPACT_ATOMS: atom_id res chain seq x y z
N MET A 1 20.12 -25.90 14.91
CA MET A 1 19.91 -24.74 15.81
C MET A 1 19.45 -23.50 15.04
N GLU A 2 20.10 -23.15 13.91
CA GLU A 2 19.68 -22.00 13.06
C GLU A 2 18.24 -22.08 12.55
N MET A 3 17.79 -23.21 12.02
CA MET A 3 16.41 -23.38 11.51
C MET A 3 15.37 -23.09 12.59
N ILE A 4 15.58 -23.59 13.83
CA ILE A 4 14.65 -23.35 14.95
C ILE A 4 14.60 -21.86 15.29
N LEU A 5 15.77 -21.19 15.31
CA LEU A 5 15.84 -19.74 15.52
C LEU A 5 15.05 -18.97 14.46
N GLN A 6 15.22 -19.33 13.19
CA GLN A 6 14.48 -18.65 12.09
C GLN A 6 12.97 -18.90 12.19
N MET A 7 12.53 -20.09 12.60
CA MET A 7 11.10 -20.36 12.85
C MET A 7 10.55 -19.51 14.00
N VAL A 8 11.32 -19.34 15.09
CA VAL A 8 10.93 -18.47 16.21
C VAL A 8 10.87 -17.01 15.79
N LEU A 9 11.86 -16.53 15.02
CA LEU A 9 11.87 -15.18 14.49
C LEU A 9 10.69 -14.93 13.52
N LEU A 10 10.38 -15.89 12.68
CA LEU A 10 9.22 -15.82 11.79
C LEU A 10 7.91 -15.69 12.57
N ALA A 11 7.73 -16.52 13.60
CA ALA A 11 6.55 -16.45 14.47
C ALA A 11 6.47 -15.12 15.23
N LEU A 12 7.61 -14.60 15.72
CA LEU A 12 7.71 -13.30 16.36
C LEU A 12 7.36 -12.16 15.38
N GLY A 13 7.89 -12.21 14.15
CA GLY A 13 7.58 -11.22 13.12
C GLY A 13 6.08 -11.19 12.79
N PHE A 14 5.42 -12.33 12.65
CA PHE A 14 3.98 -12.39 12.47
C PHE A 14 3.20 -11.84 13.68
N LEU A 15 3.64 -12.12 14.90
CA LEU A 15 3.03 -11.56 16.11
C LEU A 15 3.15 -10.02 16.14
N MET A 16 4.33 -9.49 15.77
CA MET A 16 4.56 -8.06 15.66
C MET A 16 3.65 -7.42 14.58
N LEU A 17 3.54 -8.04 13.42
CA LEU A 17 2.65 -7.59 12.33
C LEU A 17 1.18 -7.53 12.79
N VAL A 18 0.66 -8.60 13.39
CA VAL A 18 -0.73 -8.65 13.84
C VAL A 18 -1.00 -7.63 14.94
N LYS A 19 -0.17 -7.60 16.00
CA LYS A 19 -0.36 -6.68 17.12
C LYS A 19 -0.09 -5.23 16.73
N GLY A 20 0.94 -5.01 15.93
CA GLY A 20 1.28 -3.69 15.39
C GLY A 20 0.16 -3.11 14.54
N ALA A 21 -0.38 -3.90 13.60
CA ALA A 21 -1.51 -3.50 12.78
C ALA A 21 -2.76 -3.17 13.62
N ASP A 22 -3.06 -3.98 14.64
CA ASP A 22 -4.17 -3.72 15.55
C ASP A 22 -4.01 -2.39 16.30
N TRP A 23 -2.82 -2.11 16.84
CA TRP A 23 -2.54 -0.85 17.56
C TRP A 23 -2.53 0.34 16.60
N PHE A 24 -1.96 0.18 15.41
CA PHE A 24 -1.89 1.24 14.42
C PHE A 24 -3.30 1.66 13.96
N VAL A 25 -4.15 0.70 13.62
CA VAL A 25 -5.54 0.95 13.21
C VAL A 25 -6.34 1.60 14.34
N ASP A 26 -6.22 1.08 15.57
CA ASP A 26 -6.94 1.64 16.72
C ASP A 26 -6.49 3.06 17.06
N GLY A 27 -5.19 3.31 17.00
CA GLY A 27 -4.62 4.64 17.21
C GLY A 27 -5.05 5.63 16.14
N ALA A 28 -4.85 5.30 14.87
CA ALA A 28 -5.20 6.16 13.73
C ALA A 28 -6.71 6.46 13.68
N SER A 29 -7.54 5.43 13.86
CA SER A 29 -9.00 5.59 13.90
C SER A 29 -9.46 6.42 15.10
N GLY A 30 -8.90 6.20 16.29
CA GLY A 30 -9.24 7.00 17.47
C GLY A 30 -8.84 8.47 17.34
N ILE A 31 -7.73 8.77 16.64
CA ILE A 31 -7.36 10.14 16.28
C ILE A 31 -8.42 10.74 15.34
N ALA A 32 -8.83 9.99 14.30
CA ALA A 32 -9.87 10.41 13.38
C ALA A 32 -11.16 10.76 14.09
N GLU A 33 -11.67 9.85 14.93
CA GLU A 33 -12.89 10.03 15.72
C GLU A 33 -12.81 11.26 16.63
N ARG A 34 -11.66 11.49 17.29
CA ARG A 34 -11.48 12.62 18.19
C ARG A 34 -11.48 13.99 17.50
N PHE A 35 -11.01 14.06 16.26
CA PHE A 35 -11.01 15.30 15.47
C PHE A 35 -12.19 15.41 14.51
N GLY A 36 -13.06 14.39 14.46
CA GLY A 36 -14.15 14.32 13.49
C GLY A 36 -13.65 14.21 12.06
N ILE A 37 -12.45 13.61 11.86
CA ILE A 37 -11.89 13.38 10.54
C ILE A 37 -12.48 12.10 9.96
N PRO A 38 -13.01 12.10 8.71
CA PRO A 38 -13.52 10.88 8.09
C PRO A 38 -12.47 9.76 8.08
N GLN A 39 -12.85 8.55 8.45
CA GLN A 39 -11.93 7.40 8.51
C GLN A 39 -11.28 7.09 7.16
N LEU A 40 -11.99 7.36 6.05
CA LEU A 40 -11.44 7.27 4.70
C LEU A 40 -10.22 8.20 4.51
N VAL A 41 -10.30 9.44 4.97
CA VAL A 41 -9.17 10.40 4.85
C VAL A 41 -7.96 9.91 5.63
N VAL A 42 -8.15 9.34 6.82
CA VAL A 42 -7.06 8.76 7.62
C VAL A 42 -6.47 7.53 6.93
N GLY A 43 -7.31 6.69 6.32
CA GLY A 43 -6.86 5.57 5.49
C GLY A 43 -6.02 6.01 4.31
N LEU A 44 -6.49 7.02 3.56
CA LEU A 44 -5.83 7.58 2.38
C LEU A 44 -4.55 8.40 2.71
N THR A 45 -4.29 8.74 3.98
CA THR A 45 -3.16 9.57 4.41
C THR A 45 -2.27 8.85 5.41
N ILE A 46 -2.56 8.99 6.70
CA ILE A 46 -1.69 8.53 7.80
C ILE A 46 -1.40 7.03 7.66
N VAL A 47 -2.43 6.24 7.37
CA VAL A 47 -2.28 4.79 7.28
C VAL A 47 -1.53 4.41 6.01
N ALA A 48 -1.95 4.91 4.85
CA ALA A 48 -1.31 4.62 3.57
C ALA A 48 0.15 5.08 3.52
N MET A 49 0.43 6.33 3.91
CA MET A 49 1.79 6.86 3.93
C MET A 49 2.67 6.12 4.94
N GLY A 50 2.12 5.77 6.11
CA GLY A 50 2.86 5.05 7.14
C GLY A 50 3.28 3.66 6.71
N THR A 51 2.37 2.89 6.15
CA THR A 51 2.65 1.51 5.70
C THR A 51 3.54 1.48 4.47
N SER A 52 3.45 2.47 3.57
CA SER A 52 4.30 2.58 2.37
C SER A 52 5.67 3.24 2.61
N MET A 53 6.05 3.51 3.87
CA MET A 53 7.40 4.02 4.18
C MET A 53 8.53 3.05 3.78
N PRO A 54 8.40 1.71 3.91
CA PRO A 54 9.41 0.79 3.42
C PRO A 54 9.63 0.91 1.91
N GLU A 55 8.58 0.97 1.10
CA GLU A 55 8.66 1.17 -0.34
C GLU A 55 9.36 2.49 -0.69
N ALA A 56 8.99 3.56 0.02
CA ALA A 56 9.63 4.87 -0.15
C ALA A 56 11.12 4.81 0.20
N ALA A 57 11.48 4.18 1.31
CA ALA A 57 12.86 4.04 1.74
C ALA A 57 13.71 3.25 0.73
N VAL A 58 13.21 2.11 0.25
CA VAL A 58 13.89 1.29 -0.78
C VAL A 58 14.10 2.09 -2.06
N SER A 59 13.04 2.72 -2.57
CA SER A 59 13.06 3.44 -3.85
C SER A 59 13.95 4.68 -3.81
N ILE A 60 13.84 5.49 -2.76
CA ILE A 60 14.63 6.72 -2.58
C ILE A 60 16.11 6.38 -2.34
N ASN A 61 16.42 5.38 -1.50
CA ASN A 61 17.79 4.93 -1.31
C ASN A 61 18.41 4.36 -2.61
N SER A 62 17.63 3.63 -3.40
CA SER A 62 18.09 3.12 -4.70
C SER A 62 18.39 4.28 -5.67
N ALA A 63 17.55 5.30 -5.71
CA ALA A 63 17.78 6.51 -6.49
C ALA A 63 19.06 7.24 -6.06
N LEU A 64 19.26 7.44 -4.73
CA LEU A 64 20.50 8.05 -4.18
C LEU A 64 21.77 7.28 -4.51
N LYS A 65 21.69 5.96 -4.68
CA LYS A 65 22.80 5.09 -5.07
C LYS A 65 22.99 4.96 -6.60
N GLY A 66 22.22 5.68 -7.39
CA GLY A 66 22.27 5.64 -8.85
C GLY A 66 21.57 4.42 -9.49
N ASN A 67 20.80 3.65 -8.72
CA ASN A 67 20.04 2.47 -9.18
C ASN A 67 18.54 2.76 -9.30
N ALA A 68 18.19 3.91 -9.87
CA ALA A 68 16.81 4.38 -9.94
C ALA A 68 15.85 3.47 -10.74
N GLY A 69 16.38 2.60 -11.61
CA GLY A 69 15.56 1.62 -12.34
C GLY A 69 14.79 0.65 -11.43
N ILE A 70 15.26 0.42 -10.20
CA ILE A 70 14.56 -0.41 -9.21
C ILE A 70 13.26 0.26 -8.74
N THR A 71 13.20 1.60 -8.72
CA THR A 71 12.06 2.38 -8.23
C THR A 71 10.76 2.03 -8.94
N ILE A 72 10.75 2.03 -10.28
CA ILE A 72 9.53 1.74 -11.05
C ILE A 72 9.03 0.31 -10.79
N GLY A 73 9.95 -0.67 -10.82
CA GLY A 73 9.59 -2.06 -10.55
C GLY A 73 9.01 -2.26 -9.15
N ASN A 74 9.65 -1.66 -8.13
CA ASN A 74 9.16 -1.71 -6.75
C ASN A 74 7.77 -1.07 -6.63
N ILE A 75 7.58 0.14 -7.14
CA ILE A 75 6.32 0.89 -6.99
C ILE A 75 5.18 0.27 -7.80
N VAL A 76 5.40 -0.09 -9.07
CA VAL A 76 4.36 -0.70 -9.89
C VAL A 76 4.02 -2.10 -9.39
N GLY A 77 5.03 -2.88 -8.97
CA GLY A 77 4.84 -4.19 -8.37
C GLY A 77 4.03 -4.13 -7.08
N SER A 78 4.39 -3.23 -6.15
CA SER A 78 3.62 -3.02 -4.90
C SER A 78 2.18 -2.56 -5.20
N ASN A 79 1.96 -1.71 -6.19
CA ASN A 79 0.63 -1.26 -6.55
C ASN A 79 -0.26 -2.41 -7.10
N ILE A 80 0.30 -3.32 -7.88
CA ILE A 80 -0.39 -4.53 -8.34
C ILE A 80 -0.71 -5.44 -7.15
N LEU A 81 0.28 -5.68 -6.26
CA LEU A 81 0.12 -6.48 -5.04
C LEU A 81 -0.98 -5.90 -4.13
N ASN A 82 -0.94 -4.60 -3.90
CA ASN A 82 -1.92 -3.90 -3.07
C ASN A 82 -3.36 -4.13 -3.54
N ILE A 83 -3.61 -4.02 -4.84
CA ILE A 83 -4.95 -4.22 -5.39
C ILE A 83 -5.31 -5.71 -5.44
N LEU A 84 -4.48 -6.54 -6.08
CA LEU A 84 -4.87 -7.92 -6.39
C LEU A 84 -4.71 -8.87 -5.20
N ILE A 85 -3.65 -8.73 -4.40
CA ILE A 85 -3.40 -9.60 -3.25
C ILE A 85 -4.03 -9.03 -1.98
N ILE A 86 -3.71 -7.80 -1.61
CA ILE A 86 -4.13 -7.27 -0.30
C ILE A 86 -5.63 -7.08 -0.23
N LEU A 87 -6.23 -6.38 -1.20
CA LEU A 87 -7.70 -6.28 -1.26
C LEU A 87 -8.36 -7.61 -1.58
N GLY A 88 -7.72 -8.47 -2.39
CA GLY A 88 -8.18 -9.81 -2.66
C GLY A 88 -8.32 -10.64 -1.38
N ILE A 89 -7.27 -10.75 -0.58
CA ILE A 89 -7.27 -11.46 0.71
C ILE A 89 -8.26 -10.81 1.68
N THR A 90 -8.22 -9.48 1.79
CA THR A 90 -9.12 -8.74 2.69
C THR A 90 -10.59 -9.02 2.36
N ALA A 91 -10.96 -8.99 1.08
CA ALA A 91 -12.33 -9.26 0.62
C ALA A 91 -12.76 -10.73 0.79
N VAL A 92 -11.84 -11.69 0.72
CA VAL A 92 -12.11 -13.10 1.03
C VAL A 92 -12.38 -13.30 2.52
N ILE A 93 -11.64 -12.61 3.39
CA ILE A 93 -11.82 -12.67 4.84
C ILE A 93 -13.14 -11.99 5.25
N THR A 94 -13.37 -10.77 4.76
CA THR A 94 -14.57 -9.98 5.09
C THR A 94 -14.97 -9.09 3.93
N THR A 95 -16.27 -8.88 3.73
CA THR A 95 -16.76 -7.93 2.72
C THR A 95 -16.38 -6.51 3.12
N VAL A 96 -15.70 -5.78 2.22
CA VAL A 96 -15.25 -4.41 2.45
C VAL A 96 -16.25 -3.44 1.82
N ALA A 97 -16.97 -2.69 2.65
CA ALA A 97 -17.82 -1.59 2.16
C ALA A 97 -16.96 -0.51 1.51
N VAL A 98 -17.45 0.12 0.44
CA VAL A 98 -16.72 1.15 -0.30
C VAL A 98 -17.60 2.38 -0.44
N GLN A 99 -17.10 3.54 -0.01
CA GLN A 99 -17.82 4.80 -0.10
C GLN A 99 -18.02 5.23 -1.56
N LYS A 100 -19.08 6.04 -1.78
CA LYS A 100 -19.36 6.59 -3.11
C LYS A 100 -18.21 7.47 -3.62
N SER A 101 -17.59 8.26 -2.74
CA SER A 101 -16.42 9.06 -3.09
C SER A 101 -15.27 8.19 -3.61
N THR A 102 -14.97 7.08 -2.93
CA THR A 102 -13.90 6.16 -3.33
C THR A 102 -14.12 5.61 -4.74
N ILE A 103 -15.35 5.26 -5.08
CA ILE A 103 -15.68 4.71 -6.41
C ILE A 103 -15.59 5.80 -7.50
N TRP A 104 -15.98 7.05 -7.19
CA TRP A 104 -16.14 8.08 -8.21
C TRP A 104 -15.01 9.12 -8.23
N ILE A 105 -14.16 9.15 -7.22
CA ILE A 105 -13.06 10.12 -7.12
C ILE A 105 -11.74 9.41 -6.88
N GLU A 106 -11.54 8.69 -5.77
CA GLU A 106 -10.22 8.18 -5.37
C GLU A 106 -9.73 7.07 -6.31
N ILE A 107 -10.56 6.07 -6.66
CA ILE A 107 -10.17 5.03 -7.63
C ILE A 107 -9.95 5.61 -9.03
N PRO A 108 -10.85 6.43 -9.62
CA PRO A 108 -10.58 7.10 -10.88
C PRO A 108 -9.32 7.97 -10.86
N TYR A 109 -9.06 8.69 -9.76
CA TYR A 109 -7.82 9.46 -9.62
C TYR A 109 -6.59 8.55 -9.63
N MET A 110 -6.60 7.45 -8.90
CA MET A 110 -5.55 6.43 -8.93
C MET A 110 -5.32 5.89 -10.35
N LEU A 111 -6.38 5.64 -11.13
CA LEU A 111 -6.27 5.22 -12.52
C LEU A 111 -5.63 6.31 -13.40
N VAL A 112 -6.07 7.56 -13.27
CA VAL A 112 -5.52 8.70 -14.03
C VAL A 112 -4.03 8.87 -13.76
N ILE A 113 -3.58 8.81 -12.51
CA ILE A 113 -2.15 8.94 -12.21
C ILE A 113 -1.33 7.73 -12.65
N THR A 114 -1.93 6.53 -12.70
CA THR A 114 -1.27 5.35 -13.30
C THR A 114 -1.08 5.53 -14.81
N VAL A 115 -2.08 6.08 -15.50
CA VAL A 115 -1.93 6.49 -16.92
C VAL A 115 -0.88 7.59 -17.07
N LEU A 116 -0.89 8.59 -16.18
CA LEU A 116 0.12 9.66 -16.18
C LEU A 116 1.53 9.08 -16.06
N LEU A 117 1.78 8.17 -15.12
CA LEU A 117 3.06 7.47 -14.97
C LEU A 117 3.47 6.77 -16.27
N LEU A 118 2.53 6.05 -16.91
CA LEU A 118 2.80 5.35 -18.17
C LEU A 118 3.17 6.32 -19.31
N VAL A 119 2.45 7.43 -19.42
CA VAL A 119 2.69 8.45 -20.47
C VAL A 119 4.03 9.13 -20.23
N LEU A 120 4.31 9.59 -19.02
CA LEU A 120 5.58 10.23 -18.68
C LEU A 120 6.76 9.25 -18.88
N GLY A 121 6.64 8.02 -18.38
CA GLY A 121 7.69 7.01 -18.51
C GLY A 121 8.01 6.65 -19.96
N LYS A 122 6.99 6.60 -20.83
CA LYS A 122 7.18 6.29 -22.27
C LYS A 122 7.64 7.49 -23.10
N SER A 123 7.48 8.73 -22.65
CA SER A 123 7.84 9.94 -23.41
C SER A 123 9.34 10.02 -23.71
N GLY A 124 10.20 9.57 -22.78
CA GLY A 124 11.66 9.59 -22.92
C GLY A 124 12.36 8.34 -22.38
N ASN A 125 11.62 7.24 -22.12
CA ASN A 125 12.11 6.03 -21.45
C ASN A 125 12.71 6.29 -20.05
N GLN A 126 12.34 7.40 -19.44
CA GLN A 126 12.76 7.80 -18.10
C GLN A 126 11.79 8.84 -17.56
N ILE A 127 11.67 8.93 -16.23
CA ILE A 127 10.98 10.03 -15.55
C ILE A 127 12.05 11.07 -15.18
N THR A 128 11.97 12.23 -15.79
CA THR A 128 12.91 13.34 -15.60
C THR A 128 12.56 14.17 -14.37
N PHE A 129 13.45 15.11 -13.98
CA PHE A 129 13.21 16.06 -12.90
C PHE A 129 11.90 16.86 -13.09
N SER A 130 11.65 17.37 -14.31
CA SER A 130 10.42 18.13 -14.62
C SER A 130 9.17 17.29 -14.48
N GLU A 131 9.21 16.02 -14.85
CA GLU A 131 8.11 15.07 -14.67
C GLU A 131 7.92 14.69 -13.20
N GLY A 132 9.02 14.60 -12.44
CA GLY A 132 8.98 14.49 -10.98
C GLY A 132 8.25 15.66 -10.31
N VAL A 133 8.50 16.90 -10.78
CA VAL A 133 7.76 18.10 -10.34
C VAL A 133 6.27 17.98 -10.66
N ILE A 134 5.90 17.47 -11.84
CA ILE A 134 4.48 17.25 -12.21
C ILE A 134 3.82 16.25 -11.24
N LEU A 135 4.49 15.14 -10.92
CA LEU A 135 3.99 14.14 -9.97
C LEU A 135 3.82 14.77 -8.57
N TRP A 136 4.79 15.55 -8.10
CA TRP A 136 4.70 16.26 -6.82
C TRP A 136 3.58 17.31 -6.78
N MET A 137 3.36 18.05 -7.86
CA MET A 137 2.23 18.98 -7.95
C MET A 137 0.89 18.23 -7.88
N ALA A 138 0.75 17.10 -8.58
CA ALA A 138 -0.43 16.25 -8.48
C ALA A 138 -0.61 15.71 -7.04
N PHE A 139 0.48 15.37 -6.34
CA PHE A 139 0.43 14.96 -4.93
C PHE A 139 -0.07 16.07 -4.01
N LEU A 140 0.43 17.28 -4.17
CA LEU A 140 -0.03 18.43 -3.38
C LEU A 140 -1.50 18.77 -3.64
N LEU A 141 -1.96 18.67 -4.88
CA LEU A 141 -3.38 18.82 -5.22
C LEU A 141 -4.23 17.74 -4.54
N TYR A 142 -3.76 16.49 -4.54
CA TYR A 142 -4.41 15.39 -3.84
C TYR A 142 -4.50 15.64 -2.32
N LEU A 143 -3.41 16.08 -1.69
CA LEU A 143 -3.43 16.44 -0.26
C LEU A 143 -4.39 17.60 0.02
N GLY A 144 -4.44 18.60 -0.86
CA GLY A 144 -5.41 19.69 -0.77
C GLY A 144 -6.86 19.20 -0.84
N TYR A 145 -7.15 18.27 -1.74
CA TYR A 145 -8.45 17.60 -1.82
C TYR A 145 -8.80 16.85 -0.52
N LEU A 146 -7.88 16.06 0.01
CA LEU A 146 -8.11 15.31 1.27
C LEU A 146 -8.32 16.26 2.46
N PHE A 147 -7.56 17.35 2.53
CA PHE A 147 -7.76 18.38 3.54
C PHE A 147 -9.14 19.04 3.43
N TYR A 148 -9.58 19.34 2.21
CA TYR A 148 -10.93 19.84 1.96
C TYR A 148 -12.01 18.84 2.41
N CYS A 149 -11.84 17.54 2.10
CA CYS A 149 -12.74 16.48 2.54
C CYS A 149 -12.78 16.37 4.07
N ALA A 150 -11.63 16.42 4.73
CA ALA A 150 -11.54 16.39 6.20
C ALA A 150 -12.29 17.57 6.86
N LYS A 151 -12.25 18.75 6.23
CA LYS A 151 -12.93 19.94 6.76
C LYS A 151 -14.44 19.94 6.49
N LYS A 152 -14.85 19.47 5.31
CA LYS A 152 -16.25 19.53 4.86
C LYS A 152 -17.11 18.42 5.45
N ASN A 153 -16.57 17.21 5.56
CA ASN A 153 -17.29 16.01 5.95
C ASN A 153 -16.96 15.62 7.41
N LYS A 154 -16.88 16.60 8.31
CA LYS A 154 -16.65 16.31 9.72
C LYS A 154 -17.71 15.36 10.24
N GLU A 155 -17.28 14.25 10.81
CA GLU A 155 -18.13 13.32 11.54
C GLU A 155 -18.43 13.88 12.93
N GLU A 156 -19.59 13.53 13.49
CA GLU A 156 -19.91 13.93 14.85
C GLU A 156 -18.91 13.34 15.84
N VAL A 157 -18.31 14.20 16.65
CA VAL A 157 -17.37 13.78 17.68
C VAL A 157 -18.15 13.06 18.77
N VAL A 158 -18.05 11.74 18.83
CA VAL A 158 -18.64 10.95 19.92
C VAL A 158 -17.79 11.19 21.17
N ALA A 159 -18.28 12.08 22.04
CA ALA A 159 -17.57 12.54 23.22
C ALA A 159 -17.53 11.51 24.38
N GLU A 160 -18.25 10.40 24.29
CA GLU A 160 -18.30 9.39 25.34
C GLU A 160 -17.10 8.44 25.25
N GLU A 161 -16.20 8.53 26.24
CA GLU A 161 -15.05 7.64 26.50
C GLU A 161 -13.87 7.71 25.51
N ALA A 162 -13.61 8.85 24.87
CA ALA A 162 -12.43 8.99 24.03
C ALA A 162 -11.12 8.74 24.81
N LYS A 163 -10.34 7.74 24.38
CA LYS A 163 -9.01 7.49 24.94
C LYS A 163 -8.16 8.76 24.95
N PRO A 164 -7.33 9.01 25.95
CA PRO A 164 -6.44 10.18 25.97
C PRO A 164 -5.59 10.26 24.71
N MET A 165 -5.42 11.47 24.14
CA MET A 165 -4.69 11.70 22.89
C MET A 165 -3.29 11.05 22.90
N TRP A 166 -2.55 11.15 24.00
CA TRP A 166 -1.23 10.56 24.09
C TRP A 166 -1.22 9.03 23.92
N LYS A 167 -2.29 8.33 24.37
CA LYS A 167 -2.42 6.87 24.17
C LYS A 167 -2.70 6.53 22.71
N LEU A 168 -3.51 7.36 22.03
CA LEU A 168 -3.80 7.19 20.59
C LEU A 168 -2.54 7.42 19.76
N LEU A 169 -1.80 8.49 20.03
CA LEU A 169 -0.52 8.77 19.38
C LEU A 169 0.49 7.66 19.65
N LEU A 170 0.61 7.21 20.90
CA LEU A 170 1.51 6.11 21.25
C LEU A 170 1.14 4.81 20.52
N ALA A 171 -0.17 4.47 20.48
CA ALA A 171 -0.64 3.29 19.77
C ALA A 171 -0.36 3.40 18.25
N THR A 172 -0.58 4.59 17.66
CA THR A 172 -0.27 4.82 16.24
C THR A 172 1.23 4.65 15.97
N VAL A 173 2.09 5.30 16.74
CA VAL A 173 3.55 5.26 16.51
C VAL A 173 4.11 3.88 16.79
N LEU A 174 3.82 3.29 17.95
CA LEU A 174 4.32 1.96 18.28
C LEU A 174 3.72 0.88 17.39
N GLY A 175 2.45 1.01 17.01
CA GLY A 175 1.80 0.12 16.06
C GLY A 175 2.50 0.14 14.71
N LEU A 176 2.76 1.32 14.16
CA LEU A 176 3.49 1.48 12.90
C LEU A 176 4.92 0.91 12.98
N LEU A 177 5.67 1.22 14.04
CA LEU A 177 7.01 0.68 14.23
C LEU A 177 7.00 -0.85 14.31
N LEU A 178 6.06 -1.45 15.04
CA LEU A 178 5.92 -2.90 15.15
C LEU A 178 5.57 -3.54 13.79
N VAL A 179 4.73 -2.90 13.00
CA VAL A 179 4.37 -3.41 11.65
C VAL A 179 5.58 -3.39 10.73
N VAL A 180 6.33 -2.28 10.70
CA VAL A 180 7.53 -2.14 9.86
C VAL A 180 8.63 -3.13 10.29
N TRP A 181 9.00 -3.14 11.57
CA TRP A 181 10.01 -4.09 12.06
C TRP A 181 9.55 -5.55 11.98
N GLY A 182 8.27 -5.82 12.24
CA GLY A 182 7.69 -7.14 12.08
C GLY A 182 7.77 -7.64 10.63
N SER A 183 7.61 -6.75 9.65
CA SER A 183 7.83 -7.05 8.25
C SER A 183 9.28 -7.45 7.98
N ASP A 184 10.26 -6.63 8.41
CA ASP A 184 11.68 -6.91 8.21
C ASP A 184 12.07 -8.26 8.84
N VAL A 185 11.69 -8.50 10.10
CA VAL A 185 11.95 -9.77 10.81
C VAL A 185 11.31 -10.95 10.09
N THR A 186 10.08 -10.79 9.58
CA THR A 186 9.37 -11.86 8.85
C THR A 186 10.08 -12.19 7.55
N VAL A 187 10.47 -11.18 6.77
CA VAL A 187 11.15 -11.33 5.47
C VAL A 187 12.52 -11.98 5.64
N ASP A 188 13.31 -11.50 6.59
CA ASP A 188 14.65 -12.03 6.86
C ASP A 188 14.57 -13.50 7.29
N ALA A 189 13.68 -13.83 8.22
CA ALA A 189 13.50 -15.20 8.70
C ALA A 189 12.98 -16.12 7.58
N ALA A 190 11.98 -15.68 6.79
CA ALA A 190 11.44 -16.45 5.69
C ALA A 190 12.50 -16.68 4.59
N THR A 191 13.31 -15.66 4.29
CA THR A 191 14.43 -15.73 3.34
C THR A 191 15.47 -16.74 3.80
N ALA A 192 15.87 -16.70 5.08
CA ALA A 192 16.83 -17.64 5.64
C ALA A 192 16.32 -19.09 5.60
N ILE A 193 15.04 -19.31 5.93
CA ILE A 193 14.39 -20.63 5.83
C ILE A 193 14.37 -21.11 4.38
N ALA A 194 13.98 -20.25 3.43
CA ALA A 194 13.91 -20.59 2.01
C ALA A 194 15.28 -20.99 1.44
N ARG A 195 16.37 -20.30 1.85
CA ARG A 195 17.75 -20.66 1.48
C ARG A 195 18.15 -22.03 2.00
N VAL A 196 17.83 -22.34 3.25
CA VAL A 196 18.11 -23.68 3.84
C VAL A 196 17.33 -24.78 3.12
N LEU A 197 16.12 -24.48 2.61
CA LEU A 197 15.32 -25.41 1.80
C LEU A 197 15.80 -25.52 0.34
N GLY A 198 16.86 -24.80 -0.05
CA GLY A 198 17.44 -24.84 -1.40
C GLY A 198 16.63 -24.07 -2.45
N ILE A 199 15.76 -23.14 -2.03
CA ILE A 199 15.01 -22.28 -2.95
C ILE A 199 15.97 -21.26 -3.55
N SER A 200 15.89 -21.04 -4.88
CA SER A 200 16.79 -20.14 -5.58
C SER A 200 16.59 -18.68 -5.16
N GLU A 201 17.66 -17.86 -5.15
CA GLU A 201 17.61 -16.42 -4.82
C GLU A 201 16.62 -15.67 -5.73
N ARG A 202 16.47 -16.10 -6.98
CA ARG A 202 15.48 -15.53 -7.91
C ARG A 202 14.05 -15.72 -7.40
N VAL A 203 13.70 -16.93 -6.96
CA VAL A 203 12.35 -17.22 -6.43
C VAL A 203 12.14 -16.49 -5.11
N ILE A 204 13.14 -16.46 -4.23
CA ILE A 204 13.09 -15.72 -2.95
C ILE A 204 12.80 -14.23 -3.23
N GLY A 205 13.56 -13.61 -4.14
CA GLY A 205 13.37 -12.21 -4.51
C GLY A 205 11.98 -11.91 -5.09
N LEU A 206 11.50 -12.78 -5.99
CA LEU A 206 10.19 -12.62 -6.66
C LEU A 206 8.99 -12.90 -5.75
N THR A 207 9.19 -13.59 -4.63
CA THR A 207 8.10 -13.98 -3.72
C THR A 207 8.25 -13.33 -2.35
N VAL A 208 9.21 -13.81 -1.55
CA VAL A 208 9.36 -13.42 -0.14
C VAL A 208 9.68 -11.94 -0.01
N VAL A 209 10.66 -11.46 -0.77
CA VAL A 209 11.08 -10.05 -0.68
C VAL A 209 10.04 -9.13 -1.32
N ALA A 210 9.49 -9.51 -2.48
CA ALA A 210 8.47 -8.69 -3.15
C ALA A 210 7.18 -8.54 -2.34
N LEU A 211 6.77 -9.59 -1.63
CA LEU A 211 5.61 -9.51 -0.71
C LEU A 211 5.96 -8.78 0.58
N GLY A 212 7.24 -8.82 0.96
CA GLY A 212 7.71 -8.36 2.26
C GLY A 212 7.44 -6.88 2.52
N THR A 213 7.78 -6.00 1.59
CA THR A 213 7.54 -4.56 1.76
C THR A 213 6.06 -4.23 1.86
N SER A 214 5.19 -5.05 1.27
CA SER A 214 3.72 -4.86 1.31
C SER A 214 3.02 -5.62 2.46
N LEU A 215 3.76 -6.31 3.35
CA LEU A 215 3.18 -6.90 4.56
C LEU A 215 2.55 -5.87 5.50
N PRO A 216 3.14 -4.68 5.71
CA PRO A 216 2.51 -3.62 6.48
C PRO A 216 1.11 -3.28 5.99
N GLU A 217 0.93 -3.07 4.69
CA GLU A 217 -0.36 -2.80 4.06
C GLU A 217 -1.32 -3.95 4.24
N LEU A 218 -0.86 -5.19 4.03
CA LEU A 218 -1.70 -6.38 4.16
C LEU A 218 -2.28 -6.51 5.57
N PHE A 219 -1.41 -6.53 6.58
CA PHE A 219 -1.85 -6.73 7.96
C PHE A 219 -2.71 -5.58 8.47
N THR A 220 -2.36 -4.34 8.10
CA THR A 220 -3.14 -3.15 8.46
C THR A 220 -4.51 -3.15 7.80
N SER A 221 -4.61 -3.44 6.49
CA SER A 221 -5.90 -3.49 5.79
C SER A 221 -6.79 -4.63 6.29
N VAL A 222 -6.23 -5.81 6.54
CA VAL A 222 -6.98 -6.95 7.10
C VAL A 222 -7.45 -6.63 8.53
N SER A 223 -6.59 -6.05 9.38
CA SER A 223 -6.97 -5.64 10.74
C SER A 223 -8.10 -4.61 10.71
N ALA A 224 -7.98 -3.56 9.89
CA ALA A 224 -9.00 -2.53 9.74
C ALA A 224 -10.34 -3.12 9.29
N ALA A 225 -10.34 -3.96 8.26
CA ALA A 225 -11.54 -4.59 7.73
C ALA A 225 -12.22 -5.52 8.76
N ARG A 226 -11.43 -6.33 9.50
CA ARG A 226 -11.95 -7.20 10.58
C ARG A 226 -12.55 -6.41 11.74
N LYS A 227 -12.08 -5.20 12.00
CA LYS A 227 -12.63 -4.27 13.01
C LYS A 227 -13.82 -3.45 12.51
N GLY A 228 -14.33 -3.73 11.30
CA GLY A 228 -15.44 -2.98 10.70
C GLY A 228 -15.05 -1.60 10.16
N LYS A 229 -13.75 -1.28 10.10
CA LYS A 229 -13.21 -0.01 9.60
C LYS A 229 -12.85 -0.13 8.12
N ALA A 230 -13.86 -0.48 7.31
CA ALA A 230 -13.70 -0.74 5.88
C ALA A 230 -13.08 0.44 5.11
N ASP A 231 -13.40 1.67 5.51
CA ASP A 231 -12.87 2.90 4.90
C ASP A 231 -11.36 3.05 5.12
N ILE A 232 -10.84 2.63 6.28
CA ILE A 232 -9.39 2.59 6.51
C ILE A 232 -8.75 1.51 5.64
N ALA A 233 -9.38 0.33 5.51
CA ALA A 233 -8.84 -0.77 4.72
C ALA A 233 -8.71 -0.42 3.23
N ILE A 234 -9.78 0.11 2.62
CA ILE A 234 -9.76 0.51 1.21
C ILE A 234 -8.91 1.76 0.99
N GLY A 235 -9.00 2.72 1.93
CA GLY A 235 -8.21 3.94 1.91
C GLY A 235 -6.71 3.67 1.98
N ASN A 236 -6.28 2.71 2.83
CA ASN A 236 -4.90 2.29 2.90
C ASN A 236 -4.37 1.85 1.52
N VAL A 237 -5.02 0.91 0.86
CA VAL A 237 -4.56 0.39 -0.44
C VAL A 237 -4.61 1.44 -1.54
N VAL A 238 -5.73 2.16 -1.69
CA VAL A 238 -5.87 3.19 -2.73
C VAL A 238 -4.89 4.35 -2.47
N GLY A 239 -4.76 4.77 -1.20
CA GLY A 239 -3.84 5.82 -0.77
C GLY A 239 -2.37 5.44 -0.97
N SER A 240 -1.98 4.20 -0.62
CA SER A 240 -0.62 3.68 -0.87
C SER A 240 -0.28 3.70 -2.36
N ASN A 241 -1.20 3.28 -3.23
CA ASN A 241 -0.96 3.31 -4.67
C ASN A 241 -0.78 4.73 -5.21
N ILE A 242 -1.56 5.69 -4.70
CA ILE A 242 -1.43 7.11 -5.05
C ILE A 242 -0.11 7.68 -4.51
N PHE A 243 0.22 7.42 -3.25
CA PHE A 243 1.45 7.86 -2.61
C PHE A 243 2.69 7.31 -3.31
N ASN A 244 2.68 6.05 -3.65
CA ASN A 244 3.75 5.36 -4.35
C ASN A 244 4.06 6.03 -5.70
N ILE A 245 3.05 6.31 -6.52
CA ILE A 245 3.25 6.94 -7.83
C ILE A 245 3.66 8.41 -7.65
N LEU A 246 2.89 9.18 -6.91
CA LEU A 246 3.06 10.63 -6.89
C LEU A 246 4.22 11.08 -6.02
N PHE A 247 4.33 10.52 -4.81
CA PHE A 247 5.36 10.92 -3.86
C PHE A 247 6.67 10.17 -4.09
N VAL A 248 6.62 8.82 -4.14
CA VAL A 248 7.87 8.03 -4.16
C VAL A 248 8.57 8.14 -5.50
N VAL A 249 7.87 7.89 -6.63
CA VAL A 249 8.48 8.06 -7.97
C VAL A 249 8.80 9.54 -8.20
N GLY A 250 7.91 10.46 -7.82
CA GLY A 250 8.17 11.89 -7.91
C GLY A 250 9.44 12.31 -7.17
N THR A 251 9.63 11.87 -5.93
CA THR A 251 10.82 12.19 -5.13
C THR A 251 12.08 11.56 -5.73
N ALA A 252 12.02 10.30 -6.17
CA ALA A 252 13.16 9.67 -6.83
C ALA A 252 13.58 10.42 -8.10
N ALA A 253 12.62 10.87 -8.91
CA ALA A 253 12.85 11.65 -10.13
C ALA A 253 13.42 13.06 -9.87
N LEU A 254 13.12 13.66 -8.69
CA LEU A 254 13.77 14.91 -8.27
C LEU A 254 15.24 14.72 -7.86
N ILE A 255 15.65 13.51 -7.51
CA ILE A 255 17.03 13.18 -7.12
C ILE A 255 17.85 12.82 -8.35
N VAL A 256 17.34 11.92 -9.18
CA VAL A 256 18.01 11.41 -10.40
C VAL A 256 16.96 10.94 -11.39
N PRO A 257 17.16 11.07 -12.72
CA PRO A 257 16.24 10.52 -13.70
C PRO A 257 15.98 9.02 -13.43
N VAL A 258 14.72 8.64 -13.39
CA VAL A 258 14.29 7.27 -13.09
C VAL A 258 14.04 6.54 -14.41
N GLU A 259 14.85 5.54 -14.71
CA GLU A 259 14.73 4.74 -15.94
C GLU A 259 13.37 4.04 -16.01
N PHE A 260 12.74 4.12 -17.18
CA PHE A 260 11.48 3.44 -17.49
C PHE A 260 11.73 2.38 -18.58
N LEU A 261 12.14 1.20 -18.14
CA LEU A 261 12.44 0.09 -19.05
C LEU A 261 11.20 -0.40 -19.80
N PRO A 262 11.33 -0.98 -21.00
CA PRO A 262 10.19 -1.44 -21.81
C PRO A 262 9.23 -2.37 -21.07
N GLY A 263 9.72 -3.26 -20.21
CA GLY A 263 8.93 -4.16 -19.38
C GLY A 263 8.00 -3.43 -18.40
N PHE A 264 8.42 -2.31 -17.85
CA PHE A 264 7.58 -1.52 -16.92
C PHE A 264 6.33 -0.93 -17.59
N GLY A 265 6.36 -0.74 -18.91
CA GLY A 265 5.17 -0.37 -19.66
C GLY A 265 4.07 -1.44 -19.57
N VAL A 266 4.44 -2.71 -19.67
CA VAL A 266 3.49 -3.83 -19.52
C VAL A 266 2.99 -3.92 -18.09
N ASP A 267 3.89 -3.87 -17.10
CA ASP A 267 3.52 -3.93 -15.68
C ASP A 267 2.59 -2.77 -15.29
N THR A 268 2.84 -1.55 -15.80
CA THR A 268 1.97 -0.39 -15.54
C THR A 268 0.59 -0.56 -16.18
N VAL A 269 0.49 -1.20 -17.37
CA VAL A 269 -0.80 -1.55 -17.98
C VAL A 269 -1.51 -2.61 -17.14
N ILE A 270 -0.80 -3.57 -16.57
CA ILE A 270 -1.38 -4.57 -15.66
C ILE A 270 -1.85 -3.90 -14.35
N ALA A 271 -1.10 -2.95 -13.81
CA ALA A 271 -1.52 -2.15 -12.66
C ALA A 271 -2.81 -1.36 -12.96
N LEU A 272 -2.90 -0.78 -14.15
CA LEU A 272 -4.12 -0.11 -14.63
C LEU A 272 -5.29 -1.10 -14.74
N GLY A 273 -5.05 -2.28 -15.29
CA GLY A 273 -6.04 -3.37 -15.36
C GLY A 273 -6.53 -3.82 -13.98
N ALA A 274 -5.63 -3.93 -13.01
CA ALA A 274 -5.97 -4.24 -11.62
C ALA A 274 -6.85 -3.15 -10.99
N GLY A 275 -6.52 -1.88 -11.20
CA GLY A 275 -7.34 -0.75 -10.75
C GLY A 275 -8.72 -0.71 -11.42
N LEU A 276 -8.81 -0.99 -12.71
CA LEU A 276 -10.09 -1.12 -13.44
C LEU A 276 -10.92 -2.29 -12.89
N LEU A 277 -10.30 -3.43 -12.61
CA LEU A 277 -10.96 -4.57 -11.98
C LEU A 277 -11.54 -4.19 -10.61
N LEU A 278 -10.77 -3.50 -9.78
CA LEU A 278 -11.25 -2.97 -8.49
C LEU A 278 -12.47 -2.07 -8.70
N TRP A 279 -12.39 -1.13 -9.64
CA TRP A 279 -13.48 -0.20 -9.95
C TRP A 279 -14.75 -0.93 -10.38
N VAL A 280 -14.65 -1.86 -11.32
CA VAL A 280 -15.78 -2.66 -11.82
C VAL A 280 -16.40 -3.52 -10.71
N CYS A 281 -15.57 -4.15 -9.86
CA CYS A 281 -16.04 -4.99 -8.76
C CYS A 281 -16.78 -4.20 -7.68
N THR A 282 -16.43 -2.93 -7.49
CA THR A 282 -17.02 -2.09 -6.43
C THR A 282 -18.19 -1.23 -6.90
N TRP A 283 -18.27 -0.92 -8.20
CA TRP A 283 -19.23 0.04 -8.77
C TRP A 283 -20.69 -0.24 -8.40
N ARG A 284 -21.16 -1.48 -8.64
CA ARG A 284 -22.61 -1.79 -8.47
C ARG A 284 -23.01 -1.98 -7.00
N LYS A 285 -22.23 -2.73 -6.25
CA LYS A 285 -22.57 -3.15 -4.88
C LYS A 285 -22.05 -2.20 -3.81
N ARG A 286 -21.20 -1.24 -4.17
CA ARG A 286 -20.45 -0.40 -3.23
C ARG A 286 -19.78 -1.23 -2.13
N ALA A 287 -19.32 -2.39 -2.50
CA ALA A 287 -18.61 -3.30 -1.62
C ALA A 287 -17.71 -4.23 -2.44
N LEU A 288 -16.55 -4.51 -1.92
CA LEU A 288 -15.67 -5.54 -2.43
C LEU A 288 -16.06 -6.86 -1.75
N THR A 289 -16.61 -7.79 -2.53
CA THR A 289 -17.17 -9.05 -2.04
C THR A 289 -16.18 -10.20 -2.17
N ARG A 290 -16.43 -11.33 -1.46
CA ARG A 290 -15.58 -12.52 -1.56
C ARG A 290 -15.34 -13.03 -2.99
N PRO A 291 -16.37 -13.13 -3.87
CA PRO A 291 -16.11 -13.53 -5.26
C PRO A 291 -15.19 -12.56 -6.01
N ALA A 292 -15.32 -11.24 -5.76
CA ALA A 292 -14.43 -10.26 -6.33
C ALA A 292 -12.99 -10.43 -5.83
N GLY A 293 -12.82 -10.71 -4.52
CA GLY A 293 -11.51 -11.02 -3.94
C GLY A 293 -10.87 -12.25 -4.57
N ILE A 294 -11.63 -13.32 -4.80
CA ILE A 294 -11.13 -14.54 -5.48
C ILE A 294 -10.69 -14.23 -6.91
N VAL A 295 -11.46 -13.44 -7.67
CA VAL A 295 -11.09 -13.03 -9.03
C VAL A 295 -9.79 -12.23 -9.02
N MET A 296 -9.60 -11.31 -8.05
CA MET A 296 -8.35 -10.56 -7.90
C MET A 296 -7.16 -11.48 -7.63
N LEU A 297 -7.29 -12.43 -6.71
CA LEU A 297 -6.22 -13.39 -6.41
C LEU A 297 -5.85 -14.26 -7.62
N ILE A 298 -6.85 -14.72 -8.39
CA ILE A 298 -6.61 -15.48 -9.63
C ILE A 298 -5.91 -14.60 -10.67
N SER A 299 -6.30 -13.31 -10.78
CA SER A 299 -5.66 -12.36 -11.69
C SER A 299 -4.18 -12.13 -11.33
N TYR A 300 -3.86 -12.07 -10.02
CA TYR A 300 -2.47 -11.99 -9.59
C TYR A 300 -1.69 -13.26 -9.93
N LEU A 301 -2.27 -14.43 -9.72
CA LEU A 301 -1.62 -15.70 -10.07
C LEU A 301 -1.30 -15.77 -11.58
N ALA A 302 -2.21 -15.30 -12.43
CA ALA A 302 -1.97 -15.22 -13.88
C ALA A 302 -0.81 -14.25 -14.21
N TYR A 303 -0.77 -13.10 -13.55
CA TYR A 303 0.34 -12.15 -13.68
C TYR A 303 1.67 -12.75 -13.20
N PHE A 304 1.65 -13.44 -12.07
CA PHE A 304 2.85 -14.10 -11.52
C PHE A 304 3.41 -15.17 -12.46
N ILE A 305 2.53 -15.97 -13.09
CA ILE A 305 2.93 -16.96 -14.10
C ILE A 305 3.54 -16.28 -15.33
N TYR A 306 3.02 -15.12 -15.73
CA TYR A 306 3.60 -14.33 -16.84
C TYR A 306 5.01 -13.81 -16.52
N LEU A 307 5.30 -13.46 -15.26
CA LEU A 307 6.62 -12.98 -14.83
C LEU A 307 7.69 -14.08 -14.76
N MET A 308 7.29 -15.36 -14.56
CA MET A 308 8.19 -16.52 -14.48
C MET A 308 8.62 -17.03 -15.85
#